data_91d40ff92173f183b79f3e83c9a40d9b
#
_entry.id   91d40ff92173f183b79f3e83c9a40d9b
#
_cell.length_a   1.000
_cell.length_b   1.000
_cell.length_c   1.000
_cell.angle_alpha   90.00
_cell.angle_beta   90.00
_cell.angle_gamma   90.00
#
_symmetry.space_group_name_H-M   'P 1'
#
loop_
_entity.id
_entity.type
_entity.pdbx_description
1 polymer ?
#
loop_
_entity_poly.entity_id
_entity_poly.type
_entity_poly.pdbx_seq_one_letter_code
_entity_poly.pdbx_strand_id
1 'polypeptide(L)'
;MKKVLFTILAAGASLSLSAQSAYVINGTAGNDLEGKTIYLYNVGSRTPSDSAVVKGGKYSFKGNTEKPVFVNIGYPMQRGVFNMASVILENGTIQVNETAGTGTPTNDKWNSYQQAVKPFNTKIAELEKEARKLDRSEEAKMNALRDQYMEASNSMTKITKEYILNNLDNITPGNLIGRNERAFEPAELEKIVNTASPALKADAGFQRFMKHYEGVKRAAVGMKFTDLKMKDLNDKDVSLSDYVGKGKYVMVDFWASWCGPCRGEIPHVKAAYDKFKEKG
;
A
#
# COMPACT_ATOMS: atom_id res chain seq x y z
N MET A 1 -62.87 42.49 11.76
CA MET A 1 -62.53 41.10 11.53
C MET A 1 -61.25 41.07 10.66
N LYS A 2 -60.09 40.90 11.28
CA LYS A 2 -58.78 40.84 10.57
C LYS A 2 -58.42 39.36 10.41
N LYS A 3 -58.35 38.85 9.15
CA LYS A 3 -57.87 37.51 8.83
C LYS A 3 -56.36 37.52 8.85
N VAL A 4 -55.77 36.74 9.74
CA VAL A 4 -54.33 36.49 9.79
C VAL A 4 -54.09 35.29 8.92
N LEU A 5 -53.28 35.49 7.86
CA LEU A 5 -52.84 34.44 6.93
C LEU A 5 -51.56 33.84 7.49
N PHE A 6 -51.58 32.57 7.95
CA PHE A 6 -50.39 31.83 8.35
C PHE A 6 -49.74 31.21 7.11
N THR A 7 -48.59 31.72 6.72
CA THR A 7 -47.75 31.12 5.66
C THR A 7 -46.84 30.09 6.34
N ILE A 8 -47.09 28.80 6.11
CA ILE A 8 -46.25 27.72 6.55
C ILE A 8 -45.07 27.62 5.53
N LEU A 9 -43.89 28.03 5.99
CA LEU A 9 -42.64 27.82 5.25
C LEU A 9 -42.20 26.38 5.47
N ALA A 10 -42.44 25.49 4.51
CA ALA A 10 -41.92 24.13 4.51
C ALA A 10 -40.43 24.19 4.14
N ALA A 11 -39.57 24.11 5.15
CA ALA A 11 -38.13 23.90 4.94
C ALA A 11 -37.93 22.45 4.47
N GLY A 12 -37.75 22.27 3.16
CA GLY A 12 -37.34 21.00 2.57
C GLY A 12 -35.92 20.68 2.95
N ALA A 13 -35.71 19.86 3.96
CA ALA A 13 -34.45 19.21 4.22
C ALA A 13 -34.25 18.14 3.12
N SER A 14 -33.45 18.46 2.12
CA SER A 14 -32.93 17.48 1.15
C SER A 14 -31.99 16.54 1.89
N LEU A 15 -32.53 15.44 2.40
CA LEU A 15 -31.74 14.28 2.82
C LEU A 15 -31.12 13.71 1.54
N SER A 16 -29.82 14.00 1.31
CA SER A 16 -29.02 13.28 0.35
C SER A 16 -28.92 11.82 0.83
N LEU A 17 -29.85 10.96 0.39
CA LEU A 17 -29.66 9.53 0.49
C LEU A 17 -28.45 9.22 -0.41
N SER A 18 -27.27 9.04 0.18
CA SER A 18 -26.21 8.33 -0.51
C SER A 18 -26.75 6.92 -0.77
N ALA A 19 -26.94 6.57 -2.04
CA ALA A 19 -27.38 5.25 -2.44
C ALA A 19 -26.31 4.25 -1.99
N GLN A 20 -26.60 3.49 -0.94
CA GLN A 20 -25.73 2.40 -0.50
C GLN A 20 -25.67 1.35 -1.60
N SER A 21 -24.47 1.03 -2.07
CA SER A 21 -24.26 -0.01 -3.06
C SER A 21 -24.32 -1.38 -2.39
N ALA A 22 -25.31 -2.19 -2.78
CA ALA A 22 -25.44 -3.56 -2.29
C ALA A 22 -24.44 -4.49 -2.97
N TYR A 23 -23.71 -5.29 -2.19
CA TYR A 23 -22.83 -6.33 -2.70
C TYR A 23 -23.25 -7.73 -2.23
N VAL A 24 -22.97 -8.73 -3.05
CA VAL A 24 -23.03 -10.15 -2.69
C VAL A 24 -21.70 -10.78 -3.09
N ILE A 25 -21.01 -11.40 -2.15
CA ILE A 25 -19.80 -12.17 -2.42
C ILE A 25 -20.16 -13.65 -2.33
N ASN A 26 -19.85 -14.42 -3.35
CA ASN A 26 -19.94 -15.88 -3.35
C ASN A 26 -18.57 -16.47 -3.63
N GLY A 27 -18.18 -17.48 -2.85
CA GLY A 27 -16.89 -18.15 -3.04
C GLY A 27 -16.95 -19.60 -2.65
N THR A 28 -15.87 -20.31 -2.98
CA THR A 28 -15.64 -21.69 -2.59
C THR A 28 -14.47 -21.79 -1.64
N ALA A 29 -14.48 -22.78 -0.78
CA ALA A 29 -13.41 -23.07 0.16
C ALA A 29 -13.08 -24.57 0.11
N GLY A 30 -11.84 -24.92 0.47
CA GLY A 30 -11.42 -26.32 0.55
C GLY A 30 -12.18 -27.11 1.61
N ASN A 31 -12.21 -28.43 1.47
CA ASN A 31 -12.90 -29.34 2.39
C ASN A 31 -12.40 -29.24 3.83
N ASP A 32 -11.15 -28.82 4.03
CA ASP A 32 -10.53 -28.58 5.34
C ASP A 32 -11.13 -27.37 6.08
N LEU A 33 -11.89 -26.54 5.38
CA LEU A 33 -12.61 -25.37 5.93
C LEU A 33 -14.12 -25.63 6.13
N GLU A 34 -14.61 -26.82 5.82
CA GLU A 34 -16.04 -27.17 6.05
C GLU A 34 -16.42 -26.95 7.52
N GLY A 35 -17.53 -26.24 7.75
CA GLY A 35 -18.03 -25.88 9.08
C GLY A 35 -17.23 -24.78 9.80
N LYS A 36 -16.11 -24.32 9.25
CA LYS A 36 -15.31 -23.24 9.85
C LYS A 36 -15.86 -21.87 9.43
N THR A 37 -15.55 -20.86 10.25
CA THR A 37 -15.88 -19.46 9.97
C THR A 37 -14.74 -18.78 9.24
N ILE A 38 -15.05 -18.12 8.16
CA ILE A 38 -14.18 -17.21 7.41
C ILE A 38 -14.70 -15.77 7.57
N TYR A 39 -13.82 -14.82 7.36
CA TYR A 39 -14.07 -13.42 7.72
C TYR A 39 -13.67 -12.46 6.59
N LEU A 40 -14.34 -11.30 6.55
CA LEU A 40 -13.89 -10.13 5.81
C LEU A 40 -13.02 -9.25 6.71
N TYR A 41 -11.90 -8.79 6.18
CA TYR A 41 -10.98 -7.85 6.84
C TYR A 41 -10.72 -6.66 5.93
N ASN A 42 -10.89 -5.45 6.42
CA ASN A 42 -10.36 -4.27 5.74
C ASN A 42 -8.83 -4.37 5.68
N VAL A 43 -8.24 -3.96 4.57
CA VAL A 43 -6.78 -4.01 4.39
C VAL A 43 -6.07 -3.25 5.51
N GLY A 44 -5.13 -3.94 6.17
CA GLY A 44 -4.40 -3.42 7.32
C GLY A 44 -5.11 -3.57 8.67
N SER A 45 -6.36 -4.06 8.70
CA SER A 45 -7.09 -4.37 9.94
C SER A 45 -6.85 -5.82 10.38
N ARG A 46 -6.77 -6.05 11.69
CA ARG A 46 -6.81 -7.39 12.29
C ARG A 46 -8.19 -7.73 12.84
N THR A 47 -9.10 -6.75 12.90
CA THR A 47 -10.48 -6.94 13.34
C THR A 47 -11.33 -7.23 12.11
N PRO A 48 -12.08 -8.34 12.08
CA PRO A 48 -12.98 -8.64 10.97
C PRO A 48 -14.14 -7.64 10.94
N SER A 49 -14.62 -7.34 9.72
CA SER A 49 -15.80 -6.50 9.48
C SER A 49 -17.06 -7.35 9.27
N ASP A 50 -16.92 -8.60 8.86
CA ASP A 50 -18.01 -9.54 8.65
C ASP A 50 -17.52 -10.99 8.74
N SER A 51 -18.45 -11.97 8.83
CA SER A 51 -18.14 -13.40 8.94
C SER A 51 -19.15 -14.28 8.19
N ALA A 52 -18.69 -15.42 7.69
CA ALA A 52 -19.51 -16.44 7.05
C ALA A 52 -19.04 -17.85 7.42
N VAL A 53 -19.95 -18.79 7.57
CA VAL A 53 -19.62 -20.21 7.80
C VAL A 53 -19.58 -20.92 6.45
N VAL A 54 -18.52 -21.72 6.24
CA VAL A 54 -18.41 -22.58 5.06
C VAL A 54 -19.39 -23.74 5.18
N LYS A 55 -20.26 -23.93 4.19
CA LYS A 55 -21.24 -25.02 4.11
C LYS A 55 -21.26 -25.61 2.71
N GLY A 56 -21.03 -26.91 2.61
CA GLY A 56 -20.94 -27.61 1.31
C GLY A 56 -19.82 -27.02 0.44
N GLY A 57 -18.67 -26.68 1.03
CA GLY A 57 -17.55 -26.06 0.34
C GLY A 57 -17.80 -24.66 -0.19
N LYS A 58 -18.87 -23.97 0.25
CA LYS A 58 -19.26 -22.63 -0.22
C LYS A 58 -19.41 -21.64 0.93
N TYR A 59 -19.24 -20.36 0.63
CA TYR A 59 -19.53 -19.28 1.55
C TYR A 59 -20.10 -18.08 0.83
N SER A 60 -20.82 -17.21 1.54
CA SER A 60 -21.34 -15.96 0.98
C SER A 60 -21.36 -14.86 2.04
N PHE A 61 -21.02 -13.65 1.61
CA PHE A 61 -21.23 -12.42 2.36
C PHE A 61 -22.21 -11.52 1.62
N LYS A 62 -23.01 -10.75 2.36
CA LYS A 62 -23.96 -9.79 1.80
C LYS A 62 -23.95 -8.53 2.63
N GLY A 63 -23.92 -7.38 1.99
CA GLY A 63 -23.92 -6.12 2.69
C GLY A 63 -24.06 -4.93 1.78
N ASN A 64 -23.87 -3.76 2.36
CA ASN A 64 -23.87 -2.50 1.65
C ASN A 64 -22.52 -1.78 1.87
N THR A 65 -22.08 -1.03 0.89
CA THR A 65 -20.94 -0.15 1.00
C THR A 65 -21.28 1.23 0.44
N GLU A 66 -20.82 2.28 1.12
CA GLU A 66 -21.00 3.66 0.66
C GLU A 66 -20.02 4.01 -0.47
N LYS A 67 -18.91 3.32 -0.53
CA LYS A 67 -17.84 3.50 -1.51
C LYS A 67 -17.10 2.19 -1.74
N PRO A 68 -16.42 2.02 -2.87
CA PRO A 68 -15.56 0.87 -3.08
C PRO A 68 -14.53 0.73 -1.96
N VAL A 69 -14.37 -0.49 -1.41
CA VAL A 69 -13.43 -0.81 -0.33
C VAL A 69 -12.67 -2.08 -0.67
N PHE A 70 -11.36 -2.02 -0.53
CA PHE A 70 -10.50 -3.20 -0.69
C PHE A 70 -10.51 -4.03 0.59
N VAL A 71 -10.93 -5.29 0.50
CA VAL A 71 -11.01 -6.22 1.62
C VAL A 71 -10.31 -7.54 1.33
N ASN A 72 -9.86 -8.19 2.39
CA ASN A 72 -9.33 -9.54 2.36
C ASN A 72 -10.37 -10.52 2.92
N ILE A 73 -10.49 -11.68 2.29
CA ILE A 73 -11.25 -12.83 2.77
C ILE A 73 -10.24 -13.81 3.36
N GLY A 74 -10.44 -14.21 4.61
CA GLY A 74 -9.49 -15.10 5.25
C GLY A 74 -9.97 -15.67 6.57
N TYR A 75 -9.10 -16.37 7.27
CA TYR A 75 -9.35 -16.92 8.59
C TYR A 75 -8.15 -16.72 9.53
N PRO A 76 -8.39 -16.66 10.86
CA PRO A 76 -7.31 -16.47 11.82
C PRO A 76 -6.41 -17.70 11.90
N MET A 77 -5.12 -17.47 12.05
CA MET A 77 -4.09 -18.46 12.36
C MET A 77 -3.41 -18.09 13.68
N GLN A 78 -2.58 -19.00 14.22
CA GLN A 78 -1.82 -18.73 15.46
C GLN A 78 -1.00 -17.45 15.40
N ARG A 79 -0.50 -17.07 14.21
CA ARG A 79 0.23 -15.82 13.99
C ARG A 79 -0.39 -15.06 12.80
N GLY A 80 -1.45 -14.28 13.09
CA GLY A 80 -2.08 -13.41 12.09
C GLY A 80 -3.31 -13.99 11.39
N VAL A 81 -3.52 -13.59 10.16
CA VAL A 81 -4.66 -14.01 9.31
C VAL A 81 -4.13 -14.64 8.05
N PHE A 82 -4.62 -15.82 7.70
CA PHE A 82 -4.40 -16.39 6.38
C PHE A 82 -5.35 -15.70 5.39
N ASN A 83 -4.78 -15.03 4.40
CA ASN A 83 -5.55 -14.37 3.34
C ASN A 83 -5.80 -15.36 2.20
N MET A 84 -7.08 -15.71 2.00
CA MET A 84 -7.54 -16.59 0.91
C MET A 84 -7.68 -15.81 -0.39
N ALA A 85 -8.32 -14.64 -0.33
CA ALA A 85 -8.60 -13.82 -1.50
C ALA A 85 -8.67 -12.34 -1.13
N SER A 86 -8.47 -11.49 -2.14
CA SER A 86 -8.66 -10.05 -2.02
C SER A 86 -9.69 -9.58 -3.05
N VAL A 87 -10.70 -8.85 -2.59
CA VAL A 87 -11.81 -8.36 -3.42
C VAL A 87 -12.08 -6.89 -3.15
N ILE A 88 -12.75 -6.23 -4.07
CA ILE A 88 -13.26 -4.88 -3.92
C ILE A 88 -14.77 -4.97 -3.66
N LEU A 89 -15.21 -4.49 -2.50
CA LEU A 89 -16.62 -4.30 -2.22
C LEU A 89 -17.14 -3.18 -3.11
N GLU A 90 -17.98 -3.52 -4.05
CA GLU A 90 -18.67 -2.58 -4.95
C GLU A 90 -20.04 -3.17 -5.31
N ASN A 91 -20.92 -2.38 -5.90
CA ASN A 91 -22.27 -2.84 -6.24
C ASN A 91 -22.23 -4.04 -7.19
N GLY A 92 -23.03 -5.07 -6.87
CA GLY A 92 -23.20 -6.25 -7.71
C GLY A 92 -22.81 -7.56 -7.02
N THR A 93 -22.72 -8.62 -7.84
CA THR A 93 -22.35 -9.96 -7.38
C THR A 93 -20.90 -10.27 -7.72
N ILE A 94 -20.09 -10.48 -6.68
CA ILE A 94 -18.67 -10.79 -6.77
C ILE A 94 -18.52 -12.31 -6.61
N GLN A 95 -17.93 -12.97 -7.60
CA GLN A 95 -17.57 -14.38 -7.53
C GLN A 95 -16.09 -14.48 -7.17
N VAL A 96 -15.77 -15.20 -6.10
CA VAL A 96 -14.39 -15.39 -5.67
C VAL A 96 -13.84 -16.66 -6.29
N ASN A 97 -12.86 -16.47 -7.17
CA ASN A 97 -12.14 -17.55 -7.83
C ASN A 97 -10.67 -17.49 -7.40
N GLU A 98 -10.14 -18.55 -6.79
CA GLU A 98 -8.79 -18.60 -6.28
C GLU A 98 -8.51 -17.44 -5.29
N THR A 99 -7.74 -16.42 -5.73
CA THR A 99 -7.22 -15.33 -4.88
C THR A 99 -7.87 -13.98 -5.14
N ALA A 100 -8.79 -13.88 -6.09
CA ALA A 100 -9.41 -12.60 -6.50
C ALA A 100 -10.92 -12.76 -6.79
N GLY A 101 -11.62 -11.63 -6.78
CA GLY A 101 -13.01 -11.53 -7.19
C GLY A 101 -13.17 -11.27 -8.68
N THR A 102 -14.32 -11.66 -9.24
CA THR A 102 -14.78 -11.38 -10.60
C THR A 102 -16.26 -11.04 -10.60
N GLY A 103 -16.81 -10.58 -11.75
CA GLY A 103 -18.24 -10.32 -11.94
C GLY A 103 -18.66 -8.89 -11.63
N THR A 104 -17.72 -8.01 -11.29
CA THR A 104 -17.95 -6.57 -11.20
C THR A 104 -16.74 -5.82 -11.81
N PRO A 105 -16.93 -4.58 -12.33
CA PRO A 105 -15.91 -3.94 -13.17
C PRO A 105 -14.53 -3.80 -12.52
N THR A 106 -14.48 -3.39 -11.25
CA THR A 106 -13.18 -3.20 -10.56
C THR A 106 -12.54 -4.54 -10.18
N ASN A 107 -13.36 -5.53 -9.77
CA ASN A 107 -12.87 -6.88 -9.49
C ASN A 107 -12.35 -7.57 -10.76
N ASP A 108 -13.00 -7.42 -11.91
CA ASP A 108 -12.53 -8.01 -13.18
C ASP A 108 -11.17 -7.42 -13.60
N LYS A 109 -11.00 -6.10 -13.50
CA LYS A 109 -9.71 -5.42 -13.73
C LYS A 109 -8.65 -5.92 -12.75
N TRP A 110 -8.98 -6.03 -11.47
CA TRP A 110 -8.07 -6.53 -10.44
C TRP A 110 -7.66 -7.99 -10.69
N ASN A 111 -8.63 -8.85 -10.99
CA ASN A 111 -8.35 -10.25 -11.32
C ASN A 111 -7.42 -10.38 -12.53
N SER A 112 -7.67 -9.62 -13.60
CA SER A 112 -6.81 -9.61 -14.80
C SER A 112 -5.36 -9.25 -14.45
N TYR A 113 -5.15 -8.25 -13.57
CA TYR A 113 -3.84 -7.91 -13.06
C TYR A 113 -3.21 -9.06 -12.26
N GLN A 114 -3.97 -9.68 -11.34
CA GLN A 114 -3.48 -10.80 -10.54
C GLN A 114 -3.05 -11.99 -11.41
N GLN A 115 -3.82 -12.31 -12.45
CA GLN A 115 -3.46 -13.36 -13.40
C GLN A 115 -2.19 -13.00 -14.21
N ALA A 116 -2.04 -11.74 -14.60
CA ALA A 116 -0.86 -11.29 -15.35
C ALA A 116 0.44 -11.37 -14.53
N VAL A 117 0.39 -11.10 -13.21
CA VAL A 117 1.58 -11.15 -12.35
C VAL A 117 1.83 -12.54 -11.72
N LYS A 118 0.83 -13.43 -11.72
CA LYS A 118 0.90 -14.78 -11.11
C LYS A 118 2.13 -15.59 -11.54
N PRO A 119 2.47 -15.73 -12.85
CA PRO A 119 3.62 -16.51 -13.28
C PRO A 119 4.95 -15.96 -12.72
N PHE A 120 5.08 -14.63 -12.62
CA PHE A 120 6.28 -13.99 -12.07
C PHE A 120 6.38 -14.19 -10.57
N ASN A 121 5.27 -14.06 -9.82
CA ASN A 121 5.23 -14.36 -8.40
C ASN A 121 5.61 -15.80 -8.10
N THR A 122 5.11 -16.76 -8.89
CA THR A 122 5.46 -18.18 -8.78
C THR A 122 6.96 -18.39 -9.03
N LYS A 123 7.50 -17.82 -10.12
CA LYS A 123 8.92 -17.92 -10.47
C LYS A 123 9.81 -17.33 -9.36
N ILE A 124 9.47 -16.16 -8.84
CA ILE A 124 10.19 -15.51 -7.74
C ILE A 124 10.21 -16.40 -6.50
N ALA A 125 9.06 -16.96 -6.11
CA ALA A 125 8.97 -17.86 -4.95
C ALA A 125 9.81 -19.15 -5.11
N GLU A 126 9.86 -19.71 -6.32
CA GLU A 126 10.71 -20.86 -6.64
C GLU A 126 12.19 -20.52 -6.54
N LEU A 127 12.62 -19.38 -7.12
CA LEU A 127 14.01 -18.90 -7.06
C LEU A 127 14.45 -18.61 -5.62
N GLU A 128 13.60 -18.00 -4.81
CA GLU A 128 13.88 -17.78 -3.38
C GLU A 128 14.02 -19.10 -2.60
N LYS A 129 13.18 -20.10 -2.92
CA LYS A 129 13.26 -21.43 -2.31
C LYS A 129 14.55 -22.15 -2.70
N GLU A 130 15.00 -21.99 -3.95
CA GLU A 130 16.26 -22.54 -4.44
C GLU A 130 17.46 -21.82 -3.78
N ALA A 131 17.46 -20.50 -3.75
CA ALA A 131 18.53 -19.72 -3.13
C ALA A 131 18.75 -20.05 -1.65
N ARG A 132 17.68 -20.38 -0.90
CA ARG A 132 17.80 -20.79 0.53
C ARG A 132 18.50 -22.13 0.73
N LYS A 133 18.64 -22.95 -0.32
CA LYS A 133 19.30 -24.27 -0.25
C LYS A 133 20.77 -24.20 -0.61
N LEU A 134 21.22 -23.10 -1.25
CA LEU A 134 22.60 -22.94 -1.66
C LEU A 134 23.50 -22.54 -0.50
N ASP A 135 24.73 -23.04 -0.51
CA ASP A 135 25.80 -22.53 0.34
C ASP A 135 26.29 -21.17 -0.17
N ARG A 136 26.70 -20.30 0.75
CA ARG A 136 27.21 -18.96 0.40
C ARG A 136 28.47 -18.96 -0.47
N SER A 137 29.20 -20.06 -0.51
CA SER A 137 30.36 -20.27 -1.38
C SER A 137 30.02 -20.54 -2.85
N GLU A 138 28.74 -20.86 -3.15
CA GLU A 138 28.27 -21.15 -4.50
C GLU A 138 27.92 -19.85 -5.27
N GLU A 139 28.86 -18.89 -5.30
CA GLU A 139 28.63 -17.53 -5.85
C GLU A 139 28.10 -17.54 -7.29
N ALA A 140 28.61 -18.39 -8.18
CA ALA A 140 28.15 -18.43 -9.57
C ALA A 140 26.66 -18.82 -9.67
N LYS A 141 26.21 -19.80 -8.87
CA LYS A 141 24.81 -20.21 -8.83
C LYS A 141 23.93 -19.11 -8.21
N MET A 142 24.39 -18.49 -7.13
CA MET A 142 23.69 -17.36 -6.51
C MET A 142 23.51 -16.20 -7.47
N ASN A 143 24.54 -15.87 -8.28
CA ASN A 143 24.47 -14.83 -9.29
C ASN A 143 23.46 -15.18 -10.38
N ALA A 144 23.45 -16.42 -10.89
CA ALA A 144 22.49 -16.87 -11.88
C ALA A 144 21.03 -16.83 -11.38
N LEU A 145 20.79 -17.20 -10.12
CA LEU A 145 19.46 -17.06 -9.50
C LEU A 145 19.05 -15.60 -9.34
N ARG A 146 19.99 -14.74 -8.94
CA ARG A 146 19.75 -13.31 -8.83
C ARG A 146 19.36 -12.68 -10.16
N ASP A 147 20.04 -13.05 -11.24
CA ASP A 147 19.74 -12.52 -12.58
C ASP A 147 18.32 -12.92 -13.02
N GLN A 148 17.93 -14.20 -12.84
CA GLN A 148 16.56 -14.66 -13.10
C GLN A 148 15.52 -13.96 -12.21
N TYR A 149 15.85 -13.72 -10.92
CA TYR A 149 14.98 -12.99 -10.01
C TYR A 149 14.77 -11.55 -10.51
N MET A 150 15.83 -10.87 -10.90
CA MET A 150 15.76 -9.49 -11.43
C MET A 150 14.93 -9.42 -12.71
N GLU A 151 15.07 -10.37 -13.63
CA GLU A 151 14.26 -10.44 -14.86
C GLU A 151 12.76 -10.60 -14.53
N ALA A 152 12.41 -11.57 -13.67
CA ALA A 152 11.03 -11.79 -13.26
C ALA A 152 10.45 -10.57 -12.51
N SER A 153 11.23 -9.97 -11.61
CA SER A 153 10.86 -8.77 -10.85
C SER A 153 10.64 -7.56 -11.75
N ASN A 154 11.52 -7.34 -12.73
CA ASN A 154 11.39 -6.23 -13.68
C ASN A 154 10.14 -6.41 -14.58
N SER A 155 9.88 -7.64 -15.03
CA SER A 155 8.67 -7.95 -15.81
C SER A 155 7.40 -7.68 -15.00
N MET A 156 7.35 -8.13 -13.75
CA MET A 156 6.24 -7.86 -12.83
C MET A 156 6.07 -6.35 -12.57
N THR A 157 7.17 -5.64 -12.36
CA THR A 157 7.16 -4.18 -12.14
C THR A 157 6.58 -3.44 -13.34
N LYS A 158 6.94 -3.84 -14.57
CA LYS A 158 6.39 -3.26 -15.80
C LYS A 158 4.88 -3.44 -15.87
N ILE A 159 4.37 -4.66 -15.64
CA ILE A 159 2.93 -4.96 -15.64
C ILE A 159 2.22 -4.13 -14.56
N THR A 160 2.80 -4.05 -13.36
CA THR A 160 2.23 -3.29 -12.25
C THR A 160 2.18 -1.79 -12.55
N LYS A 161 3.23 -1.25 -13.15
CA LYS A 161 3.28 0.15 -13.57
C LYS A 161 2.19 0.46 -14.60
N GLU A 162 2.06 -0.35 -15.64
CA GLU A 162 1.02 -0.23 -16.67
C GLU A 162 -0.39 -0.32 -16.06
N TYR A 163 -0.61 -1.28 -15.15
CA TYR A 163 -1.87 -1.42 -14.46
C TYR A 163 -2.23 -0.18 -13.64
N ILE A 164 -1.29 0.37 -12.86
CA ILE A 164 -1.52 1.59 -12.07
C ILE A 164 -1.92 2.74 -12.98
N LEU A 165 -1.17 2.99 -14.06
CA LEU A 165 -1.42 4.11 -14.98
C LEU A 165 -2.79 4.01 -15.69
N ASN A 166 -3.28 2.78 -15.93
CA ASN A 166 -4.53 2.53 -16.64
C ASN A 166 -5.76 2.40 -15.72
N ASN A 167 -5.59 2.54 -14.39
CA ASN A 167 -6.67 2.32 -13.42
C ASN A 167 -6.79 3.44 -12.37
N LEU A 168 -6.38 4.66 -12.72
CA LEU A 168 -6.47 5.83 -11.83
C LEU A 168 -7.92 6.27 -11.55
N ASP A 169 -8.89 5.69 -12.26
CA ASP A 169 -10.33 5.87 -12.12
C ASP A 169 -10.93 5.09 -10.93
N ASN A 170 -10.20 4.12 -10.37
CA ASN A 170 -10.67 3.24 -9.30
C ASN A 170 -9.64 3.09 -8.16
N ILE A 171 -9.97 2.37 -7.08
CA ILE A 171 -9.17 2.33 -5.85
C ILE A 171 -7.98 1.34 -5.88
N THR A 172 -7.92 0.43 -6.87
CA THR A 172 -6.94 -0.68 -6.85
C THR A 172 -5.48 -0.23 -6.87
N PRO A 173 -5.10 0.87 -7.55
CA PRO A 173 -3.74 1.40 -7.48
C PRO A 173 -3.26 1.78 -6.08
N GLY A 174 -4.16 2.12 -5.16
CA GLY A 174 -3.82 2.50 -3.79
C GLY A 174 -3.01 1.45 -3.03
N ASN A 175 -3.27 0.17 -3.29
CA ASN A 175 -2.50 -0.93 -2.68
C ASN A 175 -1.15 -1.21 -3.33
N LEU A 176 -0.92 -0.69 -4.53
CA LEU A 176 0.26 -0.98 -5.36
C LEU A 176 1.26 0.16 -5.37
N ILE A 177 0.79 1.42 -5.44
CA ILE A 177 1.61 2.58 -5.75
C ILE A 177 2.76 2.78 -4.75
N GLY A 178 2.50 2.66 -3.45
CA GLY A 178 3.51 2.91 -2.42
C GLY A 178 4.68 1.93 -2.43
N ARG A 179 4.48 0.70 -2.93
CA ARG A 179 5.55 -0.31 -3.07
C ARG A 179 6.29 -0.20 -4.40
N ASN A 180 5.69 0.45 -5.38
CA ASN A 180 6.19 0.56 -6.75
C ASN A 180 6.58 1.99 -7.13
N GLU A 181 6.61 2.92 -6.18
CA GLU A 181 6.88 4.34 -6.41
C GLU A 181 8.18 4.57 -7.19
N ARG A 182 9.22 3.79 -6.86
CA ARG A 182 10.54 3.87 -7.51
C ARG A 182 10.55 3.43 -8.98
N ALA A 183 9.49 2.79 -9.46
CA ALA A 183 9.35 2.38 -10.86
C ALA A 183 8.86 3.52 -11.77
N PHE A 184 8.47 4.66 -11.17
CA PHE A 184 7.93 5.81 -11.90
C PHE A 184 8.93 6.95 -11.94
N GLU A 185 8.97 7.61 -13.10
CA GLU A 185 9.66 8.90 -13.23
C GLU A 185 8.90 10.00 -12.47
N PRO A 186 9.57 11.07 -12.00
CA PRO A 186 8.91 12.16 -11.28
C PRO A 186 7.69 12.75 -12.00
N ALA A 187 7.76 12.92 -13.32
CA ALA A 187 6.64 13.41 -14.13
C ALA A 187 5.45 12.45 -14.17
N GLU A 188 5.70 11.13 -14.13
CA GLU A 188 4.64 10.12 -14.06
C GLU A 188 3.95 10.13 -12.70
N LEU A 189 4.72 10.27 -11.60
CA LEU A 189 4.15 10.42 -10.25
C LEU A 189 3.27 11.66 -10.16
N GLU A 190 3.71 12.79 -10.71
CA GLU A 190 2.93 14.02 -10.75
C GLU A 190 1.63 13.82 -11.55
N LYS A 191 1.69 13.15 -12.70
CA LYS A 191 0.50 12.79 -13.49
C LYS A 191 -0.46 11.93 -12.68
N ILE A 192 0.04 10.87 -11.99
CA ILE A 192 -0.78 9.99 -11.14
C ILE A 192 -1.52 10.82 -10.08
N VAL A 193 -0.81 11.68 -9.35
CA VAL A 193 -1.37 12.52 -8.29
C VAL A 193 -2.47 13.46 -8.85
N ASN A 194 -2.23 14.06 -10.01
CA ASN A 194 -3.15 15.01 -10.61
C ASN A 194 -4.40 14.35 -11.19
N THR A 195 -4.27 13.14 -11.77
CA THR A 195 -5.36 12.44 -12.49
C THR A 195 -6.09 11.38 -11.66
N ALA A 196 -5.58 11.01 -10.48
CA ALA A 196 -6.25 10.07 -9.58
C ALA A 196 -7.68 10.51 -9.25
N SER A 197 -8.63 9.58 -9.34
CA SER A 197 -10.04 9.82 -9.02
C SER A 197 -10.23 10.22 -7.55
N PRO A 198 -11.35 10.89 -7.20
CA PRO A 198 -11.67 11.18 -5.80
C PRO A 198 -11.71 9.92 -4.92
N ALA A 199 -12.19 8.80 -5.45
CA ALA A 199 -12.23 7.52 -4.74
C ALA A 199 -10.81 6.99 -4.44
N LEU A 200 -9.89 7.06 -5.42
CA LEU A 200 -8.50 6.67 -5.24
C LEU A 200 -7.79 7.60 -4.25
N LYS A 201 -7.99 8.91 -4.35
CA LYS A 201 -7.43 9.89 -3.41
C LYS A 201 -7.90 9.69 -1.97
N ALA A 202 -9.11 9.14 -1.77
CA ALA A 202 -9.65 8.79 -0.47
C ALA A 202 -9.20 7.40 0.05
N ASP A 203 -8.52 6.59 -0.79
CA ASP A 203 -7.99 5.29 -0.38
C ASP A 203 -6.81 5.44 0.58
N ALA A 204 -6.80 4.64 1.65
CA ALA A 204 -5.78 4.72 2.70
C ALA A 204 -4.37 4.40 2.20
N GLY A 205 -4.23 3.50 1.21
CA GLY A 205 -2.94 3.17 0.58
C GLY A 205 -2.42 4.33 -0.23
N PHE A 206 -3.28 4.94 -1.03
CA PHE A 206 -2.95 6.11 -1.82
C PHE A 206 -2.62 7.33 -0.95
N GLN A 207 -3.33 7.54 0.15
CA GLN A 207 -3.01 8.62 1.10
C GLN A 207 -1.63 8.45 1.75
N ARG A 208 -1.22 7.20 2.07
CA ARG A 208 0.15 6.93 2.56
C ARG A 208 1.20 7.26 1.49
N PHE A 209 0.96 6.89 0.24
CA PHE A 209 1.79 7.28 -0.88
C PHE A 209 1.87 8.81 -1.01
N MET A 210 0.74 9.51 -1.00
CA MET A 210 0.71 10.97 -1.08
C MET A 210 1.53 11.65 0.01
N LYS A 211 1.41 11.17 1.26
CA LYS A 211 2.20 11.70 2.39
C LYS A 211 3.71 11.54 2.14
N HIS A 212 4.12 10.39 1.60
CA HIS A 212 5.52 10.14 1.24
C HIS A 212 5.96 11.03 0.07
N TYR A 213 5.19 11.07 -1.00
CA TYR A 213 5.44 11.89 -2.19
C TYR A 213 5.63 13.39 -1.84
N GLU A 214 4.74 13.95 -1.04
CA GLU A 214 4.87 15.32 -0.55
C GLU A 214 6.10 15.53 0.34
N GLY A 215 6.46 14.51 1.12
CA GLY A 215 7.69 14.51 1.92
C GLY A 215 8.94 14.59 1.04
N VAL A 216 9.01 13.76 -0.01
CA VAL A 216 10.11 13.75 -0.98
C VAL A 216 10.20 15.09 -1.72
N LYS A 217 9.07 15.67 -2.16
CA LYS A 217 9.05 17.01 -2.80
C LYS A 217 9.60 18.08 -1.87
N ARG A 218 9.24 18.09 -0.59
CA ARG A 218 9.76 19.07 0.38
C ARG A 218 11.25 18.88 0.67
N ALA A 219 11.79 17.69 0.50
CA ALA A 219 13.21 17.37 0.73
C ALA A 219 14.04 17.36 -0.56
N ALA A 220 13.48 17.76 -1.70
CA ALA A 220 14.18 17.78 -2.97
C ALA A 220 15.35 18.79 -2.96
N VAL A 221 16.34 18.52 -3.80
CA VAL A 221 17.49 19.42 -3.97
C VAL A 221 17.01 20.84 -4.35
N GLY A 222 17.55 21.83 -3.69
CA GLY A 222 17.17 23.25 -3.86
C GLY A 222 16.04 23.71 -2.95
N MET A 223 15.37 22.79 -2.24
CA MET A 223 14.34 23.16 -1.26
C MET A 223 14.97 23.56 0.07
N LYS A 224 14.28 24.45 0.81
CA LYS A 224 14.68 24.79 2.18
C LYS A 224 14.60 23.53 3.06
N PHE A 225 15.63 23.28 3.86
CA PHE A 225 15.64 22.17 4.81
C PHE A 225 14.45 22.24 5.79
N THR A 226 13.98 21.08 6.21
CA THR A 226 12.99 20.96 7.31
C THR A 226 13.73 20.95 8.63
N ASP A 227 13.39 21.86 9.53
CA ASP A 227 14.00 21.89 10.86
C ASP A 227 13.57 20.69 11.69
N LEU A 228 14.55 19.95 12.19
CA LEU A 228 14.37 18.77 13.04
C LEU A 228 14.71 19.14 14.48
N LYS A 229 13.77 18.91 15.38
CA LYS A 229 13.96 19.13 16.82
C LYS A 229 14.14 17.79 17.53
N MET A 230 15.16 17.67 18.37
CA MET A 230 15.49 16.43 19.08
C MET A 230 16.23 16.73 20.39
N LYS A 231 16.50 15.71 21.17
CA LYS A 231 17.40 15.78 22.35
C LYS A 231 18.82 15.35 21.96
N ASP A 232 19.81 16.03 22.48
CA ASP A 232 21.20 15.56 22.42
C ASP A 232 21.46 14.46 23.47
N LEU A 233 22.72 13.97 23.53
CA LEU A 233 23.12 12.94 24.50
C LEU A 233 23.07 13.39 25.95
N ASN A 234 22.92 14.70 26.22
CA ASN A 234 22.79 15.29 27.55
C ASN A 234 21.34 15.70 27.85
N ASP A 235 20.39 15.20 27.07
CA ASP A 235 18.95 15.49 27.17
C ASP A 235 18.59 16.98 26.94
N LYS A 236 19.49 17.75 26.32
CA LYS A 236 19.28 19.13 25.94
C LYS A 236 18.53 19.22 24.63
N ASP A 237 17.56 20.13 24.51
CA ASP A 237 16.88 20.41 23.26
C ASP A 237 17.85 21.03 22.23
N VAL A 238 17.89 20.46 21.03
CA VAL A 238 18.66 20.92 19.88
C VAL A 238 17.81 20.86 18.62
N SER A 239 18.09 21.73 17.69
CA SER A 239 17.44 21.83 16.39
C SER A 239 18.45 21.77 15.26
N LEU A 240 18.08 21.25 14.10
CA LEU A 240 18.94 21.28 12.92
C LEU A 240 19.31 22.72 12.53
N SER A 241 18.42 23.67 12.75
CA SER A 241 18.66 25.12 12.59
C SER A 241 19.77 25.68 13.49
N ASP A 242 20.15 24.99 14.57
CA ASP A 242 21.27 25.38 15.40
C ASP A 242 22.62 25.18 14.69
N TYR A 243 22.66 24.39 13.62
CA TYR A 243 23.85 24.02 12.86
C TYR A 243 23.85 24.58 11.43
N VAL A 244 22.69 24.63 10.80
CA VAL A 244 22.55 25.12 9.41
C VAL A 244 22.87 26.62 9.32
N GLY A 245 23.71 26.98 8.34
CA GLY A 245 24.13 28.37 8.09
C GLY A 245 25.32 28.85 8.92
N LYS A 246 25.89 28.00 9.78
CA LYS A 246 27.13 28.34 10.54
C LYS A 246 28.42 27.92 9.82
N GLY A 247 28.34 27.01 8.87
CA GLY A 247 29.39 26.58 7.98
C GLY A 247 28.94 26.63 6.52
N LYS A 248 29.79 26.18 5.60
CA LYS A 248 29.45 26.11 4.16
C LYS A 248 28.51 24.96 3.88
N TYR A 249 28.69 23.83 4.59
CA TYR A 249 27.92 22.60 4.41
C TYR A 249 27.60 21.99 5.77
N VAL A 250 26.43 21.37 5.87
CA VAL A 250 26.03 20.52 7.00
C VAL A 250 25.65 19.16 6.44
N MET A 251 26.34 18.11 6.90
CA MET A 251 25.98 16.73 6.59
C MET A 251 25.07 16.21 7.70
N VAL A 252 23.91 15.68 7.31
CA VAL A 252 22.96 15.03 8.23
C VAL A 252 22.94 13.53 7.91
N ASP A 253 23.31 12.71 8.90
CA ASP A 253 23.27 11.25 8.81
C ASP A 253 22.12 10.70 9.68
N PHE A 254 21.25 9.91 9.08
CA PHE A 254 20.15 9.21 9.76
C PHE A 254 20.53 7.76 10.02
N TRP A 255 20.87 7.43 11.23
CA TRP A 255 21.31 6.11 11.61
C TRP A 255 20.57 5.55 12.84
N ALA A 256 20.75 4.25 13.11
CA ALA A 256 20.25 3.61 14.31
C ALA A 256 21.25 2.56 14.83
N SER A 257 21.29 2.34 16.14
CA SER A 257 22.20 1.39 16.78
C SER A 257 22.02 -0.06 16.31
N TRP A 258 20.82 -0.43 15.89
CA TRP A 258 20.48 -1.76 15.34
C TRP A 258 20.68 -1.86 13.81
N CYS A 259 20.97 -0.76 13.12
CA CYS A 259 21.18 -0.72 11.68
C CYS A 259 22.62 -1.16 11.35
N GLY A 260 22.81 -2.41 10.93
CA GLY A 260 24.11 -2.97 10.58
C GLY A 260 24.85 -2.18 9.49
N PRO A 261 24.23 -1.90 8.31
CA PRO A 261 24.85 -1.08 7.28
C PRO A 261 25.25 0.31 7.76
N CYS A 262 24.41 0.98 8.56
CA CYS A 262 24.70 2.31 9.12
C CYS A 262 25.95 2.27 10.01
N ARG A 263 26.08 1.24 10.84
CA ARG A 263 27.28 1.03 11.69
C ARG A 263 28.54 0.80 10.87
N GLY A 264 28.41 0.13 9.72
CA GLY A 264 29.53 -0.06 8.77
C GLY A 264 29.98 1.26 8.13
N GLU A 265 29.08 2.25 8.00
CA GLU A 265 29.37 3.56 7.42
C GLU A 265 30.05 4.52 8.42
N ILE A 266 29.89 4.33 9.74
CA ILE A 266 30.44 5.21 10.78
C ILE A 266 31.94 5.54 10.58
N PRO A 267 32.84 4.58 10.25
CA PRO A 267 34.24 4.90 10.01
C PRO A 267 34.46 5.91 8.87
N HIS A 268 33.66 5.82 7.80
CA HIS A 268 33.74 6.72 6.65
C HIS A 268 33.22 8.12 7.01
N VAL A 269 32.12 8.20 7.75
CA VAL A 269 31.59 9.47 8.29
C VAL A 269 32.59 10.15 9.19
N LYS A 270 33.25 9.39 10.08
CA LYS A 270 34.31 9.91 10.97
C LYS A 270 35.51 10.42 10.19
N ALA A 271 35.98 9.68 9.19
CA ALA A 271 37.08 10.09 8.33
C ALA A 271 36.76 11.40 7.56
N ALA A 272 35.52 11.51 7.05
CA ALA A 272 35.01 12.72 6.40
C ALA A 272 35.00 13.90 7.39
N TYR A 273 34.50 13.71 8.61
CA TYR A 273 34.49 14.72 9.65
C TYR A 273 35.90 15.22 9.96
N ASP A 274 36.86 14.31 10.22
CA ASP A 274 38.25 14.65 10.54
C ASP A 274 38.91 15.44 9.40
N LYS A 275 38.58 15.14 8.14
CA LYS A 275 39.11 15.81 6.95
C LYS A 275 38.54 17.21 6.71
N PHE A 276 37.28 17.44 7.08
CA PHE A 276 36.55 18.64 6.65
C PHE A 276 36.11 19.57 7.79
N LYS A 277 36.15 19.14 9.06
CA LYS A 277 35.69 19.93 10.23
C LYS A 277 36.25 21.35 10.31
N GLU A 278 37.47 21.55 9.80
CA GLU A 278 38.13 22.88 9.78
C GLU A 278 37.87 23.66 8.47
N LYS A 279 37.16 23.05 7.51
CA LYS A 279 36.94 23.63 6.17
C LYS A 279 35.46 24.02 5.92
N GLY A 280 34.57 23.61 6.75
CA GLY A 280 33.17 23.76 6.56
C GLY A 280 32.41 24.32 7.66
#